data_f21203aaf0327a31892e27c690bf719c
#
_entry.id   f21203aaf0327a31892e27c690bf719c
#
_cell.length_a   1.000
_cell.length_b   1.000
_cell.length_c   1.000
_cell.angle_alpha   90.00
_cell.angle_beta   90.00
_cell.angle_gamma   90.00
#
_symmetry.space_group_name_H-M   'P 1'
#
loop_
_entity.id
_entity.type
_entity.pdbx_description
1 polymer ?
#
loop_
_entity_poly.entity_id
_entity_poly.type
_entity_poly.pdbx_seq_one_letter_code
_entity_poly.pdbx_strand_id
1 'polypeptide(L)'
;SSKNRWEYAGKFDVKFENNTFSFSEPTIVTSRDRHTVAVEILERVWPSPLTYHTHPSVTRPVSNAGEIFLTLPSNQDFNAFILGYPEMQANIICDAHGYYLIDILGSIDKYKLPLPEAVHREMKEFRKRPFLREHVFSEDRLEYYQATLKDWKHLINYDLNYRLTKLFGICIRYYGYNDSPPTIIVDV
;
A
#
# COMPACT_ATOMS: atom_id res chain seq x y z
N SER A 1 -1.95 -20.73 -14.98
CA SER A 1 -1.10 -20.02 -15.96
C SER A 1 -0.35 -18.89 -15.27
N SER A 2 0.97 -18.87 -15.42
CA SER A 2 1.96 -18.08 -14.70
C SER A 2 2.05 -16.59 -15.10
N LYS A 3 1.02 -15.96 -15.61
CA LYS A 3 1.15 -14.67 -16.30
C LYS A 3 1.05 -13.40 -15.44
N ASN A 4 0.70 -13.46 -14.15
CA ASN A 4 0.51 -12.26 -13.30
C ASN A 4 1.39 -12.27 -12.05
N ARG A 5 2.71 -12.41 -12.22
CA ARG A 5 3.64 -12.47 -11.10
C ARG A 5 4.62 -11.32 -11.04
N TRP A 6 4.45 -10.29 -11.84
CA TRP A 6 5.32 -9.11 -11.84
C TRP A 6 4.70 -7.98 -11.04
N GLU A 7 5.53 -7.18 -10.41
CA GLU A 7 5.12 -5.90 -9.89
C GLU A 7 4.93 -4.90 -11.00
N TYR A 8 3.88 -4.12 -10.89
CA TYR A 8 3.56 -2.98 -11.73
C TYR A 8 3.49 -1.74 -10.86
N ALA A 9 3.95 -0.63 -11.37
CA ALA A 9 3.78 0.67 -10.72
C ALA A 9 3.23 1.68 -11.72
N GLY A 10 2.68 2.76 -11.19
CA GLY A 10 2.15 3.82 -12.02
C GLY A 10 1.71 5.04 -11.23
N LYS A 11 1.19 5.99 -11.95
CA LYS A 11 0.64 7.23 -11.40
C LYS A 11 -0.66 7.61 -12.08
N PHE A 12 -1.42 8.44 -11.40
CA PHE A 12 -2.51 9.22 -11.96
C PHE A 12 -2.10 10.68 -11.92
N ASP A 13 -2.18 11.38 -13.02
CA ASP A 13 -2.10 12.83 -13.01
C ASP A 13 -3.45 13.39 -12.53
N VAL A 14 -3.40 14.26 -11.54
CA VAL A 14 -4.57 14.89 -10.95
C VAL A 14 -4.61 16.34 -11.42
N LYS A 15 -5.74 16.76 -11.99
CA LYS A 15 -5.99 18.14 -12.37
C LYS A 15 -7.17 18.67 -11.56
N PHE A 16 -7.04 19.88 -11.09
CA PHE A 16 -8.11 20.60 -10.43
C PHE A 16 -8.47 21.84 -11.24
N GLU A 17 -9.63 21.81 -11.86
CA GLU A 17 -10.15 22.91 -12.68
C GLU A 17 -11.64 23.09 -12.40
N ASN A 18 -12.10 24.33 -12.32
CA ASN A 18 -13.51 24.67 -12.11
C ASN A 18 -14.15 23.96 -10.89
N ASN A 19 -13.46 23.91 -9.77
CA ASN A 19 -13.87 23.20 -8.56
C ASN A 19 -14.12 21.67 -8.76
N THR A 20 -13.50 21.08 -9.77
CA THR A 20 -13.65 19.66 -10.08
C THR A 20 -12.28 19.00 -10.23
N PHE A 21 -12.10 17.84 -9.59
CA PHE A 21 -10.96 17.00 -9.81
C PHE A 21 -11.19 16.11 -11.03
N SER A 22 -10.19 16.01 -11.87
CA SER A 22 -10.10 15.02 -12.94
C SER A 22 -8.82 14.21 -12.83
N PHE A 23 -8.91 12.93 -13.19
CA PHE A 23 -7.78 12.01 -13.15
C PHE A 23 -7.45 11.57 -14.57
N SER A 24 -6.15 11.47 -14.88
CA SER A 24 -5.72 10.88 -16.14
C SER A 24 -5.93 9.35 -16.15
N GLU A 25 -5.84 8.77 -17.33
CA GLU A 25 -5.60 7.32 -17.43
C GLU A 25 -4.30 6.96 -16.69
N PRO A 26 -4.26 5.83 -15.97
CA PRO A 26 -3.08 5.45 -15.22
C PRO A 26 -1.90 5.16 -16.14
N THR A 27 -0.75 5.75 -15.84
CA THR A 27 0.52 5.32 -16.43
C THR A 27 0.93 3.99 -15.81
N ILE A 28 1.32 3.02 -16.62
CA ILE A 28 1.70 1.67 -16.16
C ILE A 28 3.13 1.40 -16.56
N VAL A 29 3.97 1.05 -15.59
CA VAL A 29 5.37 0.64 -15.79
C VAL A 29 5.66 -0.65 -15.05
N THR A 30 6.60 -1.44 -15.55
CA THR A 30 7.07 -2.67 -14.90
C THR A 30 8.50 -2.95 -15.30
N SER A 31 9.31 -3.44 -14.38
CA SER A 31 10.64 -3.97 -14.63
C SER A 31 10.63 -5.45 -15.04
N ARG A 32 9.45 -6.08 -15.06
CA ARG A 32 9.26 -7.52 -15.20
C ARG A 32 9.94 -8.33 -14.09
N ASP A 33 10.06 -7.73 -12.93
CA ASP A 33 10.49 -8.37 -11.69
C ASP A 33 9.29 -8.67 -10.79
N ARG A 34 9.44 -9.66 -9.90
CA ARG A 34 8.36 -10.11 -9.00
C ARG A 34 8.31 -9.34 -7.68
N HIS A 35 9.36 -8.63 -7.35
CA HIS A 35 9.58 -8.07 -6.02
C HIS A 35 9.82 -6.58 -6.01
N THR A 36 10.07 -5.99 -7.17
CA THR A 36 10.40 -4.57 -7.25
C THR A 36 10.16 -4.02 -8.65
N VAL A 37 9.83 -2.74 -8.69
CA VAL A 37 9.96 -1.94 -9.91
C VAL A 37 11.27 -1.16 -9.80
N ALA A 38 12.16 -1.30 -10.79
CA ALA A 38 13.47 -0.68 -10.76
C ALA A 38 13.36 0.85 -10.60
N VAL A 39 14.30 1.45 -9.86
CA VAL A 39 14.31 2.89 -9.53
C VAL A 39 14.24 3.74 -10.80
N GLU A 40 14.97 3.39 -11.85
CA GLU A 40 14.99 4.12 -13.13
C GLU A 40 13.63 4.10 -13.84
N ILE A 41 12.80 3.11 -13.51
CA ILE A 41 11.42 2.99 -14.01
C ILE A 41 10.47 3.80 -13.12
N LEU A 42 10.68 3.76 -11.81
CA LEU A 42 9.90 4.56 -10.86
C LEU A 42 10.09 6.06 -11.07
N GLU A 43 11.27 6.53 -11.45
CA GLU A 43 11.55 7.93 -11.78
C GLU A 43 10.62 8.49 -12.88
N ARG A 44 10.09 7.63 -13.75
CA ARG A 44 9.13 8.03 -14.80
C ARG A 44 7.73 8.30 -14.27
N VAL A 45 7.40 7.77 -13.12
CA VAL A 45 6.09 7.93 -12.47
C VAL A 45 6.16 8.81 -11.24
N TRP A 46 7.35 9.19 -10.82
CA TRP A 46 7.61 10.05 -9.69
C TRP A 46 8.12 11.44 -10.14
N PRO A 47 7.80 12.55 -9.44
CA PRO A 47 6.79 12.69 -8.39
C PRO A 47 5.38 12.81 -8.97
N SER A 48 4.39 12.27 -8.25
CA SER A 48 2.97 12.45 -8.58
C SER A 48 2.15 12.43 -7.30
N PRO A 49 1.08 13.24 -7.20
CA PRO A 49 0.23 13.24 -6.02
C PRO A 49 -0.39 11.89 -5.70
N LEU A 50 -0.70 11.09 -6.71
CA LEU A 50 -1.30 9.79 -6.56
C LEU A 50 -0.51 8.73 -7.34
N THR A 51 0.12 7.81 -6.61
CA THR A 51 0.86 6.69 -7.18
C THR A 51 0.21 5.37 -6.80
N TYR A 52 0.48 4.33 -7.58
CA TYR A 52 0.10 2.98 -7.24
C TYR A 52 1.17 1.96 -7.62
N HIS A 53 1.16 0.82 -6.95
CA HIS A 53 1.86 -0.37 -7.38
C HIS A 53 1.11 -1.64 -6.98
N THR A 54 1.53 -2.78 -7.52
CA THR A 54 0.87 -4.05 -7.26
C THR A 54 1.79 -4.98 -6.50
N HIS A 55 1.25 -5.67 -5.49
CA HIS A 55 1.92 -6.80 -4.86
C HIS A 55 1.55 -8.10 -5.56
N PRO A 56 2.49 -9.02 -5.76
CA PRO A 56 2.19 -10.32 -6.33
C PRO A 56 1.26 -11.11 -5.42
N SER A 57 0.35 -11.84 -6.01
CA SER A 57 -0.59 -12.69 -5.29
C SER A 57 -0.14 -14.14 -5.26
N VAL A 58 -0.55 -14.85 -4.20
CA VAL A 58 -0.35 -16.30 -4.05
C VAL A 58 -1.69 -17.01 -4.20
N THR A 59 -1.75 -17.94 -5.14
CA THR A 59 -2.90 -18.84 -5.35
C THR A 59 -2.60 -20.21 -4.78
N ARG A 60 -2.43 -20.30 -3.46
CA ARG A 60 -2.23 -21.59 -2.77
C ARG A 60 -3.46 -21.96 -1.95
N PRO A 61 -3.70 -23.27 -1.72
CA PRO A 61 -4.73 -23.68 -0.78
C PRO A 61 -4.48 -23.09 0.62
N VAL A 62 -5.52 -22.63 1.26
CA VAL A 62 -5.50 -22.16 2.64
C VAL A 62 -5.97 -23.28 3.58
N SER A 63 -5.57 -23.22 4.85
CA SER A 63 -5.92 -24.24 5.84
C SER A 63 -7.37 -24.16 6.30
N ASN A 64 -7.96 -22.97 6.28
CA ASN A 64 -9.34 -22.75 6.75
C ASN A 64 -10.20 -22.18 5.63
N ALA A 65 -11.46 -22.58 5.61
CA ALA A 65 -12.42 -22.08 4.62
C ALA A 65 -12.63 -20.56 4.79
N GLY A 66 -12.58 -19.85 3.67
CA GLY A 66 -12.78 -18.39 3.62
C GLY A 66 -11.55 -17.55 3.95
N GLU A 67 -10.42 -18.17 4.37
CA GLU A 67 -9.14 -17.47 4.50
C GLU A 67 -8.45 -17.34 3.14
N ILE A 68 -7.59 -16.34 3.03
CA ILE A 68 -6.78 -16.02 1.85
C ILE A 68 -5.38 -15.62 2.30
N PHE A 69 -4.43 -15.62 1.38
CA PHE A 69 -3.10 -15.08 1.62
C PHE A 69 -3.05 -13.60 1.24
N LEU A 70 -2.57 -12.79 2.18
CA LEU A 70 -2.46 -11.34 2.08
C LEU A 70 -1.04 -10.90 2.43
N THR A 71 -0.59 -9.78 1.90
CA THR A 71 0.72 -9.18 2.21
C THR A 71 0.50 -7.85 2.92
N LEU A 72 1.35 -7.52 3.89
CA LEU A 72 1.42 -6.16 4.41
C LEU A 72 2.26 -5.27 3.49
N PRO A 73 2.02 -3.96 3.49
CA PRO A 73 2.96 -3.03 2.89
C PRO A 73 4.36 -3.23 3.45
N SER A 74 5.34 -3.16 2.58
CA SER A 74 6.75 -3.30 2.93
C SER A 74 7.30 -2.03 3.57
N ASN A 75 8.49 -2.14 4.15
CA ASN A 75 9.20 -0.96 4.63
C ASN A 75 9.54 0.01 3.49
N GLN A 76 9.77 -0.52 2.29
CA GLN A 76 10.07 0.31 1.10
C GLN A 76 8.86 1.13 0.66
N ASP A 77 7.64 0.60 0.80
CA ASP A 77 6.41 1.33 0.47
C ASP A 77 6.23 2.55 1.38
N PHE A 78 6.48 2.38 2.68
CA PHE A 78 6.47 3.51 3.62
C PHE A 78 7.61 4.49 3.36
N ASN A 79 8.82 4.02 3.03
CA ASN A 79 9.92 4.91 2.65
C ASN A 79 9.57 5.75 1.45
N ALA A 80 9.05 5.12 0.39
CA ALA A 80 8.66 5.79 -0.82
C ALA A 80 7.62 6.88 -0.53
N PHE A 81 6.61 6.58 0.29
CA PHE A 81 5.59 7.55 0.67
C PHE A 81 6.15 8.70 1.50
N ILE A 82 6.93 8.43 2.55
CA ILE A 82 7.48 9.45 3.45
C ILE A 82 8.46 10.38 2.71
N LEU A 83 9.32 9.81 1.87
CA LEU A 83 10.29 10.58 1.10
C LEU A 83 9.66 11.34 -0.06
N GLY A 84 8.56 10.84 -0.59
CA GLY A 84 7.82 11.46 -1.68
C GLY A 84 6.87 12.59 -1.25
N TYR A 85 6.52 12.66 0.03
CA TYR A 85 5.65 13.73 0.54
C TYR A 85 6.39 15.10 0.55
N PRO A 86 5.75 16.22 0.17
CA PRO A 86 4.34 16.40 -0.16
C PRO A 86 3.96 16.16 -1.63
N GLU A 87 4.90 15.91 -2.51
CA GLU A 87 4.61 15.67 -3.93
C GLU A 87 3.76 14.39 -4.12
N MET A 88 4.02 13.36 -3.33
CA MET A 88 3.16 12.18 -3.21
C MET A 88 2.22 12.36 -2.02
N GLN A 89 0.94 12.50 -2.28
CA GLN A 89 -0.08 12.69 -1.24
C GLN A 89 -0.84 11.41 -0.91
N ALA A 90 -0.87 10.47 -1.84
CA ALA A 90 -1.41 9.15 -1.59
C ALA A 90 -0.68 8.07 -2.40
N ASN A 91 -0.52 6.89 -1.80
CA ASN A 91 0.01 5.69 -2.43
C ASN A 91 -0.99 4.54 -2.31
N ILE A 92 -1.33 3.94 -3.45
CA ILE A 92 -2.22 2.80 -3.53
C ILE A 92 -1.39 1.53 -3.76
N ILE A 93 -1.58 0.51 -2.93
CA ILE A 93 -0.91 -0.77 -3.07
C ILE A 93 -1.96 -1.84 -3.33
N CYS A 94 -2.01 -2.37 -4.54
CA CYS A 94 -3.01 -3.34 -4.96
C CYS A 94 -2.52 -4.77 -4.74
N ASP A 95 -3.39 -5.65 -4.26
CA ASP A 95 -3.19 -7.09 -4.24
C ASP A 95 -4.33 -7.81 -4.99
N ALA A 96 -4.41 -9.14 -4.90
CA ALA A 96 -5.45 -9.91 -5.58
C ALA A 96 -6.87 -9.70 -5.02
N HIS A 97 -7.00 -9.18 -3.81
CA HIS A 97 -8.24 -9.15 -3.04
C HIS A 97 -8.75 -7.74 -2.77
N GLY A 98 -7.87 -6.75 -2.91
CA GLY A 98 -8.19 -5.36 -2.61
C GLY A 98 -6.97 -4.45 -2.77
N TYR A 99 -6.97 -3.37 -2.01
CA TYR A 99 -5.87 -2.40 -2.05
C TYR A 99 -5.72 -1.67 -0.71
N TYR A 100 -4.49 -1.31 -0.41
CA TYR A 100 -4.16 -0.36 0.63
C TYR A 100 -4.20 1.05 0.06
N LEU A 101 -4.62 1.98 0.88
CA LEU A 101 -4.45 3.41 0.67
C LEU A 101 -3.61 3.96 1.82
N ILE A 102 -2.45 4.50 1.50
CA ILE A 102 -1.56 5.21 2.44
C ILE A 102 -1.64 6.69 2.11
N ASP A 103 -2.04 7.50 3.08
CA ASP A 103 -2.13 8.95 2.97
C ASP A 103 -1.83 9.62 4.33
N ILE A 104 -1.98 10.94 4.40
CA ILE A 104 -1.75 11.73 5.60
C ILE A 104 -3.08 12.24 6.15
N LEU A 105 -3.23 12.27 7.46
CA LEU A 105 -4.37 12.88 8.13
C LEU A 105 -4.27 14.41 8.10
N GLY A 106 -4.86 15.00 7.10
CA GLY A 106 -4.80 16.45 6.89
C GLY A 106 -3.43 16.92 6.38
N SER A 107 -3.26 18.24 6.29
CA SER A 107 -1.98 18.82 5.90
C SER A 107 -0.99 18.73 7.04
N ILE A 108 0.13 18.05 6.84
CA ILE A 108 1.23 17.95 7.80
C ILE A 108 2.47 18.62 7.20
N ASP A 109 3.13 19.45 8.00
CA ASP A 109 4.43 19.99 7.64
C ASP A 109 5.42 18.83 7.36
N LYS A 110 6.04 18.86 6.18
CA LYS A 110 7.03 17.87 5.74
C LYS A 110 8.08 17.56 6.80
N TYR A 111 8.52 18.55 7.57
CA TYR A 111 9.52 18.39 8.62
C TYR A 111 8.99 17.72 9.88
N LYS A 112 7.69 17.48 9.98
CA LYS A 112 7.06 16.74 11.08
C LYS A 112 6.76 15.29 10.75
N LEU A 113 7.02 14.86 9.51
CA LEU A 113 6.92 13.45 9.15
C LEU A 113 7.94 12.63 9.94
N PRO A 114 7.60 11.38 10.29
CA PRO A 114 8.53 10.51 10.97
C PRO A 114 9.72 10.17 10.06
N LEU A 115 10.83 9.82 10.68
CA LEU A 115 11.87 9.10 9.96
C LEU A 115 11.35 7.71 9.58
N PRO A 116 11.68 7.18 8.40
CA PRO A 116 11.25 5.85 7.96
C PRO A 116 11.49 4.75 8.99
N GLU A 117 12.62 4.79 9.70
CA GLU A 117 12.98 3.80 10.71
C GLU A 117 12.02 3.74 11.90
N ALA A 118 11.35 4.85 12.22
CA ALA A 118 10.34 4.88 13.27
C ALA A 118 9.09 4.09 12.85
N VAL A 119 8.66 4.25 11.60
CA VAL A 119 7.55 3.48 11.02
C VAL A 119 7.93 2.00 10.91
N HIS A 120 9.17 1.68 10.49
CA HIS A 120 9.65 0.29 10.42
C HIS A 120 9.61 -0.41 11.78
N ARG A 121 9.97 0.27 12.86
CA ARG A 121 9.87 -0.29 14.21
C ARG A 121 8.43 -0.63 14.58
N GLU A 122 7.48 0.27 14.29
CA GLU A 122 6.06 0.02 14.56
C GLU A 122 5.51 -1.14 13.70
N MET A 123 5.90 -1.21 12.44
CA MET A 123 5.52 -2.33 11.56
C MET A 123 6.11 -3.66 12.05
N LYS A 124 7.35 -3.66 12.55
CA LYS A 124 7.97 -4.84 13.14
C LYS A 124 7.24 -5.31 14.40
N GLU A 125 6.85 -4.39 15.28
CA GLU A 125 6.05 -4.73 16.47
C GLU A 125 4.65 -5.20 16.10
N PHE A 126 4.05 -4.62 15.09
CA PHE A 126 2.73 -5.05 14.60
C PHE A 126 2.76 -6.49 14.05
N ARG A 127 3.80 -6.88 13.30
CA ARG A 127 3.97 -8.23 12.75
C ARG A 127 4.11 -9.32 13.82
N LYS A 128 4.56 -8.98 15.02
CA LYS A 128 4.69 -9.93 16.15
C LYS A 128 3.36 -10.36 16.77
N ARG A 129 2.24 -9.87 16.29
CA ARG A 129 0.93 -10.16 16.90
C ARG A 129 0.54 -11.62 16.70
N PRO A 130 0.05 -12.30 17.76
CA PRO A 130 -0.18 -13.75 17.75
C PRO A 130 -1.18 -14.26 16.71
N PHE A 131 -2.09 -13.39 16.25
CA PHE A 131 -3.09 -13.75 15.24
C PHE A 131 -2.62 -13.54 13.79
N LEU A 132 -1.46 -12.90 13.60
CA LEU A 132 -0.81 -12.84 12.30
C LEU A 132 0.00 -14.11 12.09
N ARG A 133 -0.58 -15.06 11.38
CA ARG A 133 0.14 -16.27 10.99
C ARG A 133 0.95 -15.98 9.73
N GLU A 134 2.23 -15.77 9.93
CA GLU A 134 3.16 -15.55 8.85
C GLU A 134 3.46 -16.83 8.09
N HIS A 135 3.45 -16.76 6.77
CA HIS A 135 3.88 -17.80 5.86
C HIS A 135 4.91 -17.23 4.90
N VAL A 136 6.13 -17.78 4.92
CA VAL A 136 7.17 -17.44 3.94
C VAL A 136 7.25 -18.58 2.93
N PHE A 137 6.99 -18.25 1.67
CA PHE A 137 7.13 -19.22 0.59
C PHE A 137 8.54 -19.12 0.00
N SER A 138 9.23 -20.26 -0.08
CA SER A 138 10.61 -20.34 -0.57
C SER A 138 10.80 -19.85 -2.00
N GLU A 139 9.73 -19.82 -2.79
CA GLU A 139 9.77 -19.46 -4.21
C GLU A 139 9.88 -17.96 -4.44
N ASP A 140 9.35 -17.14 -3.54
CA ASP A 140 9.28 -15.70 -3.72
C ASP A 140 9.83 -14.87 -2.54
N ARG A 141 10.15 -15.52 -1.42
CA ARG A 141 10.70 -14.89 -0.19
C ARG A 141 9.84 -13.76 0.38
N LEU A 142 8.57 -13.69 -0.01
CA LEU A 142 7.64 -12.70 0.52
C LEU A 142 6.94 -13.23 1.76
N GLU A 143 6.65 -12.33 2.69
CA GLU A 143 5.88 -12.61 3.89
C GLU A 143 4.39 -12.52 3.57
N TYR A 144 3.68 -13.63 3.71
CA TYR A 144 2.23 -13.70 3.56
C TYR A 144 1.57 -13.99 4.90
N TYR A 145 0.38 -13.46 5.07
CA TYR A 145 -0.45 -13.66 6.24
C TYR A 145 -1.76 -14.31 5.83
N GLN A 146 -2.20 -15.31 6.60
CA GLN A 146 -3.44 -16.03 6.33
C GLN A 146 -4.56 -15.46 7.21
N ALA A 147 -5.61 -14.92 6.59
CA ALA A 147 -6.76 -14.35 7.28
C ALA A 147 -8.00 -14.34 6.38
N THR A 148 -9.18 -14.17 6.99
CA THR A 148 -10.35 -13.77 6.19
C THR A 148 -10.21 -12.32 5.76
N LEU A 149 -10.81 -11.94 4.63
CA LEU A 149 -10.81 -10.55 4.17
C LEU A 149 -11.43 -9.59 5.21
N LYS A 150 -12.47 -10.06 5.92
CA LYS A 150 -13.13 -9.29 6.98
C LYS A 150 -12.18 -9.01 8.14
N ASP A 151 -11.50 -10.03 8.65
CA ASP A 151 -10.58 -9.88 9.78
C ASP A 151 -9.37 -9.05 9.40
N TRP A 152 -8.87 -9.22 8.17
CA TRP A 152 -7.79 -8.40 7.63
C TRP A 152 -8.15 -6.92 7.56
N LYS A 153 -9.32 -6.60 7.00
CA LYS A 153 -9.83 -5.22 6.96
C LYS A 153 -9.97 -4.63 8.36
N HIS A 154 -10.51 -5.41 9.29
CA HIS A 154 -10.63 -4.97 10.68
C HIS A 154 -9.26 -4.66 11.29
N LEU A 155 -8.31 -5.58 11.14
CA LEU A 155 -6.95 -5.43 11.63
C LEU A 155 -6.25 -4.19 11.09
N ILE A 156 -6.31 -3.97 9.77
CA ILE A 156 -5.64 -2.83 9.15
C ILE A 156 -6.35 -1.52 9.50
N ASN A 157 -7.66 -1.45 9.31
CA ASN A 157 -8.40 -0.18 9.40
C ASN A 157 -8.58 0.32 10.83
N TYR A 158 -8.64 -0.57 11.81
CA TYR A 158 -8.83 -0.16 13.20
C TYR A 158 -7.55 -0.21 14.04
N ASP A 159 -6.72 -1.23 13.86
CA ASP A 159 -5.54 -1.38 14.72
C ASP A 159 -4.30 -0.71 14.13
N LEU A 160 -3.86 -1.14 12.94
CA LEU A 160 -2.67 -0.56 12.32
C LEU A 160 -2.87 0.92 11.97
N ASN A 161 -4.02 1.25 11.38
CA ASN A 161 -4.36 2.63 11.05
C ASN A 161 -4.36 3.53 12.30
N TYR A 162 -5.01 3.09 13.39
CA TYR A 162 -5.03 3.86 14.63
C TYR A 162 -3.62 4.12 15.17
N ARG A 163 -2.76 3.10 15.16
CA ARG A 163 -1.36 3.22 15.63
C ARG A 163 -0.56 4.21 14.79
N LEU A 164 -0.55 4.04 13.49
CA LEU A 164 0.24 4.90 12.59
C LEU A 164 -0.30 6.34 12.56
N THR A 165 -1.61 6.50 12.57
CA THR A 165 -2.24 7.83 12.63
C THR A 165 -1.91 8.55 13.93
N LYS A 166 -2.04 7.87 15.07
CA LYS A 166 -1.76 8.45 16.38
C LYS A 166 -0.28 8.82 16.57
N LEU A 167 0.62 8.00 16.08
CA LEU A 167 2.06 8.20 16.28
C LEU A 167 2.67 9.15 15.25
N PHE A 168 2.20 9.10 14.00
CA PHE A 168 2.89 9.71 12.88
C PHE A 168 2.00 10.56 11.97
N GLY A 169 0.67 10.56 12.17
CA GLY A 169 -0.26 11.20 11.24
C GLY A 169 -0.41 10.46 9.90
N ILE A 170 0.21 9.30 9.74
CA ILE A 170 0.10 8.47 8.54
C ILE A 170 -1.12 7.59 8.66
N CYS A 171 -2.04 7.68 7.71
CA CYS A 171 -3.19 6.81 7.60
C CYS A 171 -2.89 5.63 6.69
N ILE A 172 -3.34 4.44 7.10
CA ILE A 172 -3.34 3.25 6.25
C ILE A 172 -4.70 2.57 6.34
N ARG A 173 -5.32 2.30 5.21
CA ARG A 173 -6.64 1.67 5.14
C ARG A 173 -6.62 0.61 4.07
N TYR A 174 -7.36 -0.48 4.29
CA TYR A 174 -7.52 -1.56 3.31
C TYR A 174 -8.97 -1.66 2.85
N TYR A 175 -9.17 -1.74 1.55
CA TYR A 175 -10.46 -1.87 0.89
C TYR A 175 -10.48 -3.10 -0.01
N GLY A 176 -11.57 -3.87 0.05
CA GLY A 176 -11.84 -4.89 -0.97
C GLY A 176 -12.33 -4.23 -2.26
N TYR A 177 -12.15 -4.88 -3.40
CA TYR A 177 -12.58 -4.33 -4.70
C TYR A 177 -14.09 -4.09 -4.83
N ASN A 178 -14.90 -4.73 -3.99
CA ASN A 178 -16.35 -4.54 -3.95
C ASN A 178 -16.79 -3.52 -2.87
N ASP A 179 -15.87 -2.91 -2.16
CA ASP A 179 -16.20 -1.87 -1.17
C ASP A 179 -16.52 -0.55 -1.86
N SER A 180 -17.22 0.34 -1.15
CA SER A 180 -17.38 1.72 -1.60
C SER A 180 -16.02 2.39 -1.75
N PRO A 181 -15.78 3.17 -2.80
CA PRO A 181 -14.51 3.85 -3.01
C PRO A 181 -14.18 4.79 -1.84
N PRO A 182 -12.92 4.89 -1.44
CA PRO A 182 -12.50 5.79 -0.38
C PRO A 182 -12.56 7.25 -0.83
N THR A 183 -12.64 8.14 0.13
CA THR A 183 -12.36 9.56 -0.08
C THR A 183 -10.86 9.79 0.14
N ILE A 184 -10.19 10.39 -0.82
CA ILE A 184 -8.80 10.84 -0.74
C ILE A 184 -8.82 12.36 -0.59
N ILE A 185 -8.12 12.87 0.42
CA ILE A 185 -7.90 14.31 0.59
C ILE A 185 -6.60 14.65 -0.12
N VAL A 186 -6.67 15.58 -1.06
CA VAL A 186 -5.51 16.10 -1.80
C VAL A 186 -5.39 17.58 -1.49
N ASP A 187 -4.24 18.01 -0.97
CA ASP A 187 -3.90 19.42 -0.84
C ASP A 187 -3.47 19.95 -2.21
N VAL A 188 -4.16 20.96 -2.68
CA VAL A 188 -3.91 21.66 -3.97
C VAL A 188 -3.30 23.03 -3.73
#